data_009003bb817d663a20bdfe1f2f03c924
#
_entry.id   009003bb817d663a20bdfe1f2f03c924
#
_cell.length_a   1.000
_cell.length_b   1.000
_cell.length_c   1.000
_cell.angle_alpha   90.00
_cell.angle_beta   90.00
_cell.angle_gamma   90.00
#
_symmetry.space_group_name_H-M   'P 1'
#
loop_
_entity.id
_entity.type
_entity.pdbx_description
1 polymer ?
#
loop_
_entity_poly.entity_id
_entity_poly.type
_entity_poly.pdbx_seq_one_letter_code
_entity_poly.pdbx_strand_id
1 'polypeptide(L)'
;MTSAKLAILLFVALSARAEFRAGVAKADLDPPVGIPMAGYAVRYSKGTLDPVEARVLALSDGARKIAIVTLDLCYTFEPPVMDEIRAAARGSVDEVIFHASHTHSGPTYAASPEAVRHAIPRVAAAIESAAKSMVPAKIGNAWGQIYLGFNRRYLAPDGSVQMFWRNETKISTTFPVDPTVGVIRIDRASGAPLAILVHYSCHPVVLGPENLDYSPDYPGEMRRYVEQQLGGMAFFLQGAPGDINPYYDKTALTEDAVELMKETGRKLGAEAVRVARTIRTAAPANAKLQTKTVVLEARNRWNLEKLKPVLEERYHMEEIRAGRLLADHMQLPVTTLVINQDIAFVGMPGEPFVEFQTQLRSRSPLPNSFLIGYTNGYFAYFPTIAAAVRGGYGADSTVVPTEAGTGERMLNTGLISIYELLGKLKETPGTAR
;
A
#
# COMPACT_ATOMS: atom_id res chain seq x y z
N MET A 1 42.73 -61.58 23.71
CA MET A 1 42.10 -60.35 24.27
C MET A 1 42.14 -59.34 23.17
N THR A 2 41.03 -59.20 22.42
CA THR A 2 40.86 -58.29 21.25
C THR A 2 39.98 -57.11 21.66
N SER A 3 40.57 -55.92 21.76
CA SER A 3 39.89 -54.70 22.11
C SER A 3 39.15 -54.14 20.87
N ALA A 4 37.82 -54.15 20.85
CA ALA A 4 37.03 -53.52 19.89
C ALA A 4 36.97 -52.00 20.20
N LYS A 5 37.47 -51.13 19.28
CA LYS A 5 37.33 -49.69 19.35
C LYS A 5 35.97 -49.32 18.78
N LEU A 6 35.07 -48.84 19.63
CA LEU A 6 33.77 -48.28 19.26
C LEU A 6 33.98 -46.84 18.73
N ALA A 7 33.83 -46.66 17.44
CA ALA A 7 33.84 -45.33 16.83
C ALA A 7 32.43 -44.70 16.95
N ILE A 8 32.28 -43.68 17.80
CA ILE A 8 31.05 -42.88 17.91
C ILE A 8 31.08 -41.84 16.77
N LEU A 9 30.28 -42.05 15.74
CA LEU A 9 29.97 -41.03 14.71
C LEU A 9 29.02 -40.00 15.32
N LEU A 10 29.56 -38.83 15.67
CA LEU A 10 28.73 -37.66 15.99
C LEU A 10 28.09 -37.14 14.70
N PHE A 11 26.83 -37.44 14.47
CA PHE A 11 26.01 -36.73 13.49
C PHE A 11 25.70 -35.34 14.04
N VAL A 12 26.46 -34.30 13.64
CA VAL A 12 26.09 -32.91 13.81
C VAL A 12 25.00 -32.66 12.80
N ALA A 13 23.73 -32.72 13.23
CA ALA A 13 22.62 -32.20 12.44
C ALA A 13 22.82 -30.70 12.34
N LEU A 14 23.39 -30.22 11.22
CA LEU A 14 23.26 -28.81 10.83
C LEU A 14 21.76 -28.57 10.63
N SER A 15 21.10 -27.99 11.62
CA SER A 15 19.78 -27.40 11.40
C SER A 15 19.98 -26.31 10.35
N ALA A 16 19.50 -26.56 9.12
CA ALA A 16 19.50 -25.58 8.08
C ALA A 16 18.73 -24.35 8.61
N ARG A 17 19.46 -23.26 8.88
CA ARG A 17 18.84 -22.00 9.28
C ARG A 17 17.91 -21.57 8.16
N ALA A 18 16.69 -21.18 8.52
CA ALA A 18 15.74 -20.59 7.60
C ALA A 18 16.38 -19.38 6.91
N GLU A 19 16.58 -19.45 5.59
CA GLU A 19 17.26 -18.45 4.80
C GLU A 19 16.22 -17.43 4.28
N PHE A 20 16.46 -16.15 4.53
CA PHE A 20 15.66 -15.10 3.94
C PHE A 20 15.98 -14.98 2.44
N ARG A 21 14.96 -15.10 1.63
CA ARG A 21 15.08 -15.01 0.17
C ARG A 21 14.09 -13.99 -0.36
N ALA A 22 14.46 -13.29 -1.44
CA ALA A 22 13.60 -12.34 -2.12
C ALA A 22 13.76 -12.44 -3.64
N GLY A 23 12.68 -12.16 -4.36
CA GLY A 23 12.64 -12.08 -5.81
C GLY A 23 11.68 -10.99 -6.27
N VAL A 24 11.91 -10.44 -7.44
CA VAL A 24 11.11 -9.35 -8.00
C VAL A 24 10.71 -9.63 -9.44
N ALA A 25 9.53 -9.16 -9.81
CA ALA A 25 9.05 -9.13 -11.19
C ALA A 25 8.04 -7.99 -11.37
N LYS A 26 7.69 -7.68 -12.61
CA LYS A 26 6.64 -6.72 -12.93
C LYS A 26 5.81 -7.18 -14.11
N ALA A 27 4.59 -6.67 -14.19
CA ALA A 27 3.70 -6.82 -15.33
C ALA A 27 3.18 -5.45 -15.76
N ASP A 28 2.99 -5.30 -17.06
CA ASP A 28 2.32 -4.17 -17.66
C ASP A 28 0.80 -4.30 -17.42
N LEU A 29 0.19 -3.23 -16.93
CA LEU A 29 -1.24 -3.11 -16.66
C LEU A 29 -1.94 -2.16 -17.63
N ASP A 30 -1.23 -1.56 -18.60
CA ASP A 30 -1.87 -0.65 -19.55
C ASP A 30 -2.94 -1.38 -20.36
N PRO A 31 -4.23 -1.11 -20.13
CA PRO A 31 -5.27 -1.62 -21.01
C PRO A 31 -5.30 -0.78 -22.29
N PRO A 32 -6.06 -1.19 -23.32
CA PRO A 32 -6.33 -0.35 -24.47
C PRO A 32 -6.87 1.03 -24.07
N VAL A 33 -6.56 2.04 -24.87
CA VAL A 33 -7.15 3.39 -24.70
C VAL A 33 -8.67 3.35 -24.86
N GLY A 34 -9.37 4.34 -24.30
CA GLY A 34 -10.84 4.40 -24.33
C GLY A 34 -11.52 3.75 -23.13
N ILE A 35 -10.72 3.21 -22.18
CA ILE A 35 -11.25 2.68 -20.91
C ILE A 35 -11.44 3.84 -19.91
N PRO A 36 -12.49 3.78 -19.05
CA PRO A 36 -12.68 4.78 -18.00
C PRO A 36 -11.49 4.86 -17.07
N MET A 37 -11.09 6.08 -16.69
CA MET A 37 -10.04 6.37 -15.74
C MET A 37 -10.64 6.61 -14.35
N ALA A 38 -9.90 6.20 -13.32
CA ALA A 38 -10.31 6.31 -11.93
C ALA A 38 -10.01 7.70 -11.30
N GLY A 39 -10.54 7.93 -10.12
CA GLY A 39 -10.15 9.00 -9.19
C GLY A 39 -10.90 10.32 -9.31
N TYR A 40 -11.39 10.68 -10.48
CA TYR A 40 -12.17 11.89 -10.72
C TYR A 40 -13.55 11.56 -11.32
N ALA A 41 -14.27 12.57 -11.81
CA ALA A 41 -15.47 12.34 -12.61
C ALA A 41 -15.15 11.47 -13.84
N VAL A 42 -16.19 10.84 -14.41
CA VAL A 42 -16.01 9.91 -15.55
C VAL A 42 -15.26 10.59 -16.69
N ARG A 43 -14.14 10.00 -17.07
CA ARG A 43 -13.31 10.36 -18.21
C ARG A 43 -12.66 9.12 -18.79
N TYR A 44 -12.35 9.17 -20.08
CA TYR A 44 -11.81 8.04 -20.83
C TYR A 44 -10.38 8.33 -21.25
N SER A 45 -9.54 7.32 -21.17
CA SER A 45 -8.12 7.45 -21.57
C SER A 45 -7.99 7.71 -23.07
N LYS A 46 -6.97 8.50 -23.44
CA LYS A 46 -6.59 8.81 -24.82
C LYS A 46 -5.20 8.32 -25.18
N GLY A 47 -4.38 8.01 -24.20
CA GLY A 47 -3.00 7.56 -24.40
C GLY A 47 -2.36 7.07 -23.11
N THR A 48 -1.06 6.87 -23.16
CA THR A 48 -0.19 6.53 -22.03
C THR A 48 0.97 7.51 -21.99
N LEU A 49 1.04 8.30 -20.92
CA LEU A 49 2.18 9.16 -20.63
C LEU A 49 3.34 8.34 -20.04
N ASP A 50 3.01 7.53 -19.06
CA ASP A 50 3.92 6.59 -18.40
C ASP A 50 3.19 5.27 -18.17
N PRO A 51 3.83 4.10 -18.42
CA PRO A 51 3.18 2.81 -18.23
C PRO A 51 2.72 2.60 -16.78
N VAL A 52 1.50 2.11 -16.57
CA VAL A 52 1.03 1.64 -15.27
C VAL A 52 1.37 0.16 -15.11
N GLU A 53 1.93 -0.19 -13.97
CA GLU A 53 2.53 -1.51 -13.73
C GLU A 53 1.95 -2.18 -12.47
N ALA A 54 1.95 -3.51 -12.47
CA ALA A 54 1.96 -4.32 -11.26
C ALA A 54 3.40 -4.71 -10.95
N ARG A 55 3.91 -4.38 -9.77
CA ARG A 55 5.25 -4.76 -9.32
C ARG A 55 5.14 -5.74 -8.16
N VAL A 56 5.85 -6.82 -8.25
CA VAL A 56 5.78 -7.94 -7.32
C VAL A 56 7.10 -8.11 -6.58
N LEU A 57 7.03 -8.11 -5.26
CA LEU A 57 8.08 -8.53 -4.36
C LEU A 57 7.68 -9.86 -3.71
N ALA A 58 8.35 -10.95 -4.05
CA ALA A 58 8.20 -12.24 -3.39
C ALA A 58 9.25 -12.39 -2.30
N LEU A 59 8.83 -12.80 -1.11
CA LEU A 59 9.66 -13.05 0.07
C LEU A 59 9.49 -14.48 0.53
N SER A 60 10.58 -15.09 1.06
CA SER A 60 10.50 -16.40 1.71
C SER A 60 11.41 -16.46 2.93
N ASP A 61 10.95 -17.17 3.95
CA ASP A 61 11.73 -17.57 5.12
C ASP A 61 12.09 -19.06 5.11
N GLY A 62 11.88 -19.73 3.98
CA GLY A 62 12.08 -21.16 3.80
C GLY A 62 10.83 -22.01 4.15
N ALA A 63 9.98 -21.56 5.07
CA ALA A 63 8.73 -22.22 5.43
C ALA A 63 7.52 -21.59 4.72
N ARG A 64 7.54 -20.29 4.52
CA ARG A 64 6.46 -19.52 3.85
C ARG A 64 6.99 -18.68 2.70
N LYS A 65 6.11 -18.44 1.73
CA LYS A 65 6.34 -17.53 0.61
C LYS A 65 5.18 -16.54 0.53
N ILE A 66 5.50 -15.24 0.52
CA ILE A 66 4.51 -14.16 0.48
C ILE A 66 4.84 -13.26 -0.69
N ALA A 67 3.85 -12.88 -1.48
CA ALA A 67 3.99 -11.86 -2.51
C ALA A 67 3.30 -10.55 -2.07
N ILE A 68 4.02 -9.44 -2.15
CA ILE A 68 3.48 -8.08 -2.07
C ILE A 68 3.37 -7.58 -3.50
N VAL A 69 2.16 -7.24 -3.92
CA VAL A 69 1.86 -6.74 -5.26
C VAL A 69 1.45 -5.29 -5.16
N THR A 70 2.30 -4.36 -5.64
CA THR A 70 1.96 -2.95 -5.76
C THR A 70 1.40 -2.67 -7.14
N LEU A 71 0.29 -1.94 -7.20
CA LEU A 71 -0.47 -1.66 -8.41
C LEU A 71 -0.49 -0.15 -8.68
N ASP A 72 -0.18 0.28 -9.88
CA ASP A 72 -0.35 1.66 -10.31
C ASP A 72 -1.82 1.92 -10.68
N LEU A 73 -2.68 1.74 -9.70
CA LEU A 73 -4.12 1.90 -9.79
C LEU A 73 -4.62 2.83 -8.68
N CYS A 74 -5.80 3.41 -8.89
CA CYS A 74 -6.46 4.21 -7.86
C CYS A 74 -6.90 3.33 -6.66
N TYR A 75 -7.30 2.10 -6.93
CA TYR A 75 -7.64 1.09 -5.92
C TYR A 75 -7.18 -0.28 -6.37
N THR A 76 -7.11 -1.23 -5.44
CA THR A 76 -6.87 -2.65 -5.79
C THR A 76 -7.97 -3.18 -6.72
N PHE A 77 -7.70 -4.29 -7.35
CA PHE A 77 -8.77 -5.03 -8.04
C PHE A 77 -9.91 -5.36 -7.07
N GLU A 78 -11.10 -5.58 -7.63
CA GLU A 78 -12.22 -6.08 -6.85
C GLU A 78 -11.92 -7.48 -6.26
N PRO A 79 -12.49 -7.84 -5.09
CA PRO A 79 -12.17 -9.09 -4.42
C PRO A 79 -12.24 -10.33 -5.31
N PRO A 80 -13.26 -10.54 -6.18
CA PRO A 80 -13.28 -11.71 -7.07
C PRO A 80 -12.07 -11.78 -7.99
N VAL A 81 -11.62 -10.65 -8.53
CA VAL A 81 -10.44 -10.58 -9.41
C VAL A 81 -9.16 -10.91 -8.63
N MET A 82 -9.01 -10.36 -7.42
CA MET A 82 -7.88 -10.70 -6.55
C MET A 82 -7.86 -12.18 -6.21
N ASP A 83 -9.01 -12.79 -6.00
CA ASP A 83 -9.13 -14.22 -5.68
C ASP A 83 -8.79 -15.10 -6.89
N GLU A 84 -9.15 -14.69 -8.10
CA GLU A 84 -8.72 -15.35 -9.32
C GLU A 84 -7.21 -15.28 -9.51
N ILE A 85 -6.58 -14.13 -9.28
CA ILE A 85 -5.13 -13.97 -9.32
C ILE A 85 -4.45 -14.83 -8.26
N ARG A 86 -4.97 -14.87 -7.02
CA ARG A 86 -4.47 -15.74 -5.95
C ARG A 86 -4.57 -17.21 -6.33
N ALA A 87 -5.70 -17.60 -6.94
CA ALA A 87 -5.91 -18.97 -7.40
C ALA A 87 -4.93 -19.35 -8.51
N ALA A 88 -4.68 -18.47 -9.48
CA ALA A 88 -3.74 -18.67 -10.57
C ALA A 88 -2.27 -18.73 -10.09
N ALA A 89 -1.92 -17.98 -9.03
CA ALA A 89 -0.60 -17.98 -8.42
C ALA A 89 -0.39 -19.10 -7.37
N ARG A 90 -1.42 -19.92 -7.13
CA ARG A 90 -1.37 -21.01 -6.12
C ARG A 90 -0.23 -21.98 -6.43
N GLY A 91 0.54 -22.34 -5.41
CA GLY A 91 1.74 -23.18 -5.53
C GLY A 91 3.04 -22.40 -5.76
N SER A 92 2.96 -21.14 -6.21
CA SER A 92 4.13 -20.27 -6.30
C SER A 92 4.40 -19.54 -4.97
N VAL A 93 3.32 -19.05 -4.32
CA VAL A 93 3.34 -18.39 -3.02
C VAL A 93 2.16 -18.85 -2.16
N ASP A 94 2.29 -18.70 -0.83
CA ASP A 94 1.26 -19.07 0.13
C ASP A 94 0.24 -17.95 0.33
N GLU A 95 0.66 -16.69 0.13
CA GLU A 95 -0.18 -15.52 0.33
C GLU A 95 0.18 -14.39 -0.63
N VAL A 96 -0.83 -13.64 -1.07
CA VAL A 96 -0.69 -12.45 -1.91
C VAL A 96 -1.37 -11.27 -1.24
N ILE A 97 -0.59 -10.22 -0.98
CA ILE A 97 -1.05 -8.94 -0.43
C ILE A 97 -1.05 -7.92 -1.58
N PHE A 98 -2.22 -7.44 -1.95
CA PHE A 98 -2.37 -6.39 -2.96
C PHE A 98 -2.37 -5.01 -2.30
N HIS A 99 -1.74 -4.05 -2.96
CA HIS A 99 -1.66 -2.67 -2.55
C HIS A 99 -1.70 -1.75 -3.77
N ALA A 100 -2.47 -0.66 -3.73
CA ALA A 100 -2.54 0.30 -4.83
C ALA A 100 -1.84 1.62 -4.47
N SER A 101 -1.17 2.24 -5.47
CA SER A 101 -0.51 3.54 -5.32
C SER A 101 -1.50 4.69 -5.15
N HIS A 102 -2.73 4.50 -5.58
CA HIS A 102 -3.80 5.49 -5.64
C HIS A 102 -3.61 6.56 -6.71
N THR A 103 -2.93 6.26 -7.81
CA THR A 103 -2.90 7.21 -8.93
C THR A 103 -4.31 7.48 -9.45
N HIS A 104 -4.61 8.75 -9.69
CA HIS A 104 -5.85 9.15 -10.34
C HIS A 104 -5.74 9.18 -11.87
N SER A 105 -4.62 8.75 -12.42
CA SER A 105 -4.37 8.64 -13.85
C SER A 105 -4.24 7.18 -14.30
N GLY A 106 -4.83 6.25 -13.56
CA GLY A 106 -4.89 4.82 -13.90
C GLY A 106 -6.27 4.41 -14.43
N PRO A 107 -6.37 3.21 -15.02
CA PRO A 107 -7.64 2.65 -15.51
C PRO A 107 -8.58 2.25 -14.36
N THR A 108 -9.88 2.29 -14.62
CA THR A 108 -10.90 1.68 -13.78
C THR A 108 -11.18 0.28 -14.29
N TYR A 109 -10.48 -0.72 -13.77
CA TYR A 109 -10.59 -2.10 -14.24
C TYR A 109 -12.00 -2.67 -14.07
N ALA A 110 -12.67 -2.33 -12.99
CA ALA A 110 -14.00 -2.84 -12.71
C ALA A 110 -15.04 -2.42 -13.78
N ALA A 111 -14.81 -1.30 -14.50
CA ALA A 111 -15.64 -0.88 -15.65
C ALA A 111 -15.31 -1.60 -16.98
N SER A 112 -14.31 -2.49 -17.00
CA SER A 112 -13.92 -3.20 -18.21
C SER A 112 -13.58 -4.67 -17.96
N PRO A 113 -14.55 -5.57 -18.14
CA PRO A 113 -14.31 -7.02 -18.00
C PRO A 113 -13.21 -7.54 -18.93
N GLU A 114 -12.99 -6.92 -20.08
CA GLU A 114 -11.91 -7.27 -20.99
C GLU A 114 -10.55 -6.91 -20.42
N ALA A 115 -10.40 -5.71 -19.87
CA ALA A 115 -9.17 -5.30 -19.22
C ALA A 115 -8.85 -6.18 -18.00
N VAL A 116 -9.87 -6.57 -17.22
CA VAL A 116 -9.71 -7.52 -16.11
C VAL A 116 -9.16 -8.85 -16.61
N ARG A 117 -9.78 -9.44 -17.64
CA ARG A 117 -9.30 -10.71 -18.24
C ARG A 117 -7.87 -10.61 -18.74
N HIS A 118 -7.43 -9.44 -19.17
CA HIS A 118 -6.07 -9.19 -19.60
C HIS A 118 -5.07 -9.07 -18.42
N ALA A 119 -5.47 -8.44 -17.34
CA ALA A 119 -4.62 -8.22 -16.17
C ALA A 119 -4.37 -9.49 -15.34
N ILE A 120 -5.39 -10.35 -15.15
CA ILE A 120 -5.30 -11.55 -14.30
C ILE A 120 -4.09 -12.43 -14.64
N PRO A 121 -3.93 -12.94 -15.87
CA PRO A 121 -2.81 -13.83 -16.19
C PRO A 121 -1.45 -13.13 -16.10
N ARG A 122 -1.38 -11.84 -16.40
CA ARG A 122 -0.14 -11.05 -16.35
C ARG A 122 0.35 -10.88 -14.92
N VAL A 123 -0.55 -10.50 -14.01
CA VAL A 123 -0.21 -10.33 -12.58
C VAL A 123 0.15 -11.69 -11.97
N ALA A 124 -0.61 -12.74 -12.27
CA ALA A 124 -0.30 -14.10 -11.80
C ALA A 124 1.08 -14.58 -12.31
N ALA A 125 1.40 -14.36 -13.59
CA ALA A 125 2.71 -14.70 -14.16
C ALA A 125 3.85 -13.89 -13.52
N ALA A 126 3.61 -12.61 -13.17
CA ALA A 126 4.60 -11.81 -12.46
C ALA A 126 4.83 -12.35 -11.03
N ILE A 127 3.78 -12.79 -10.34
CA ILE A 127 3.91 -13.44 -9.00
C ILE A 127 4.74 -14.71 -9.13
N GLU A 128 4.43 -15.56 -10.10
CA GLU A 128 5.19 -16.78 -10.36
C GLU A 128 6.66 -16.49 -10.69
N SER A 129 6.91 -15.51 -11.56
CA SER A 129 8.26 -15.09 -11.95
C SER A 129 9.06 -14.56 -10.76
N ALA A 130 8.46 -13.70 -9.91
CA ALA A 130 9.09 -13.21 -8.71
C ALA A 130 9.44 -14.35 -7.73
N ALA A 131 8.51 -15.29 -7.55
CA ALA A 131 8.72 -16.46 -6.68
C ALA A 131 9.85 -17.37 -7.20
N LYS A 132 9.91 -17.62 -8.52
CA LYS A 132 10.97 -18.41 -9.16
C LYS A 132 12.34 -17.73 -9.13
N SER A 133 12.38 -16.40 -9.19
CA SER A 133 13.62 -15.62 -9.19
C SER A 133 14.20 -15.35 -7.81
N MET A 134 13.60 -15.86 -6.73
CA MET A 134 14.06 -15.63 -5.36
C MET A 134 15.50 -16.11 -5.15
N VAL A 135 16.33 -15.23 -4.61
CA VAL A 135 17.74 -15.47 -4.22
C VAL A 135 17.94 -15.17 -2.75
N PRO A 136 18.99 -15.71 -2.11
CA PRO A 136 19.39 -15.30 -0.77
C PRO A 136 19.55 -13.79 -0.69
N ALA A 137 18.94 -13.18 0.34
CA ALA A 137 18.84 -11.74 0.45
C ALA A 137 19.16 -11.20 1.84
N LYS A 138 19.51 -9.92 1.88
CA LYS A 138 19.73 -9.11 3.07
C LYS A 138 18.67 -8.01 3.10
N ILE A 139 18.24 -7.62 4.28
CA ILE A 139 17.22 -6.58 4.46
C ILE A 139 17.67 -5.56 5.49
N GLY A 140 17.25 -4.33 5.32
CA GLY A 140 17.40 -3.25 6.28
C GLY A 140 16.44 -2.12 5.94
N ASN A 141 16.25 -1.20 6.86
CA ASN A 141 15.38 -0.05 6.68
C ASN A 141 15.92 1.18 7.39
N ALA A 142 15.46 2.34 6.97
CA ALA A 142 15.73 3.62 7.62
C ALA A 142 14.61 4.62 7.29
N TRP A 143 14.60 5.73 8.02
CA TRP A 143 13.64 6.80 7.86
C TRP A 143 14.32 8.09 7.46
N GLY A 144 13.68 8.84 6.57
CA GLY A 144 14.00 10.20 6.19
C GLY A 144 12.76 11.08 6.29
N GLN A 145 12.85 12.28 5.74
CA GLN A 145 11.70 13.19 5.71
C GLN A 145 11.80 14.16 4.54
N ILE A 146 10.65 14.43 3.94
CA ILE A 146 10.49 15.49 2.92
C ILE A 146 9.07 16.03 2.95
N TYR A 147 8.93 17.34 2.79
CA TYR A 147 7.62 17.98 2.67
C TYR A 147 7.29 18.17 1.18
N LEU A 148 6.43 17.30 0.63
CA LEU A 148 5.91 17.38 -0.74
C LEU A 148 4.40 17.58 -0.77
N GLY A 149 3.75 17.43 0.38
CA GLY A 149 2.32 17.55 0.52
C GLY A 149 1.93 18.34 1.76
N PHE A 150 0.66 18.59 1.88
CA PHE A 150 0.03 19.32 2.96
C PHE A 150 -1.29 18.66 3.34
N ASN A 151 -1.75 18.90 4.56
CA ASN A 151 -3.10 18.49 4.95
C ASN A 151 -4.08 19.45 4.27
N ARG A 152 -4.93 18.90 3.40
CA ARG A 152 -5.89 19.70 2.60
C ARG A 152 -7.06 20.24 3.41
N ARG A 153 -7.18 19.85 4.68
CA ARG A 153 -8.20 20.30 5.59
C ARG A 153 -7.70 21.54 6.35
N TYR A 154 -8.50 22.57 6.41
CA TYR A 154 -8.20 23.83 7.08
C TYR A 154 -9.34 24.18 8.04
N LEU A 155 -9.00 24.43 9.32
CA LEU A 155 -9.98 24.87 10.30
C LEU A 155 -10.14 26.38 10.17
N ALA A 156 -11.30 26.82 9.69
CA ALA A 156 -11.62 28.24 9.56
C ALA A 156 -11.94 28.86 10.95
N PRO A 157 -11.87 30.18 11.08
CA PRO A 157 -12.14 30.89 12.34
C PRO A 157 -13.55 30.65 12.90
N ASP A 158 -14.52 30.31 12.07
CA ASP A 158 -15.89 29.97 12.46
C ASP A 158 -16.05 28.51 12.97
N GLY A 159 -14.95 27.75 12.97
CA GLY A 159 -14.92 26.34 13.38
C GLY A 159 -15.29 25.35 12.28
N SER A 160 -15.66 25.82 11.08
CA SER A 160 -15.88 24.95 9.92
C SER A 160 -14.58 24.42 9.33
N VAL A 161 -14.65 23.25 8.66
CA VAL A 161 -13.51 22.71 7.92
C VAL A 161 -13.66 23.04 6.44
N GLN A 162 -12.75 23.87 5.96
CA GLN A 162 -12.62 24.21 4.55
C GLN A 162 -11.58 23.31 3.87
N MET A 163 -11.69 23.17 2.56
CA MET A 163 -10.78 22.33 1.77
C MET A 163 -9.83 23.22 0.96
N PHE A 164 -8.55 23.03 1.18
CA PHE A 164 -7.49 23.56 0.32
C PHE A 164 -7.11 22.47 -0.69
N TRP A 165 -7.39 22.74 -1.98
CA TRP A 165 -7.05 21.79 -3.03
C TRP A 165 -5.64 22.01 -3.60
N ARG A 166 -5.09 23.23 -3.51
CA ARG A 166 -3.72 23.57 -3.93
C ARG A 166 -3.05 24.43 -2.86
N ASN A 167 -1.76 24.24 -2.66
CA ASN A 167 -0.98 24.99 -1.66
C ASN A 167 0.44 25.27 -2.16
N GLU A 168 0.57 25.86 -3.33
CA GLU A 168 1.87 26.16 -3.97
C GLU A 168 2.74 27.11 -3.12
N THR A 169 2.11 28.00 -2.38
CA THR A 169 2.79 28.91 -1.45
C THR A 169 3.26 28.24 -0.18
N LYS A 170 2.92 26.94 0.01
CA LYS A 170 3.32 26.08 1.13
C LYS A 170 2.97 26.66 2.49
N ILE A 171 1.81 27.30 2.59
CA ILE A 171 1.29 27.75 3.89
C ILE A 171 1.00 26.55 4.79
N SER A 172 1.27 26.70 6.06
CA SER A 172 0.91 25.69 7.07
C SER A 172 -0.60 25.61 7.22
N THR A 173 -1.14 24.40 7.19
CA THR A 173 -2.54 24.13 7.48
C THR A 173 -2.72 23.66 8.92
N THR A 174 -3.95 23.70 9.43
CA THR A 174 -4.23 23.47 10.86
C THR A 174 -3.97 22.02 11.31
N PHE A 175 -4.16 21.05 10.39
CA PHE A 175 -4.09 19.65 10.72
C PHE A 175 -2.72 19.05 10.41
N PRO A 176 -2.34 17.93 11.04
CA PRO A 176 -0.98 17.37 10.93
C PRO A 176 -0.68 16.86 9.52
N VAL A 177 0.62 16.84 9.22
CA VAL A 177 1.23 16.20 8.05
C VAL A 177 2.26 15.20 8.54
N ASP A 178 2.43 14.09 7.87
CA ASP A 178 3.54 13.18 8.11
C ASP A 178 4.57 13.30 6.96
N PRO A 179 5.69 14.02 7.14
CA PRO A 179 6.70 14.18 6.11
C PRO A 179 7.66 12.98 6.03
N THR A 180 7.46 11.93 6.80
CA THR A 180 8.41 10.83 6.87
C THR A 180 8.44 10.01 5.59
N VAL A 181 9.65 9.68 5.16
CA VAL A 181 9.94 8.76 4.06
C VAL A 181 10.52 7.49 4.66
N GLY A 182 9.75 6.40 4.63
CA GLY A 182 10.24 5.10 5.04
C GLY A 182 10.89 4.39 3.87
N VAL A 183 12.11 3.88 4.06
CA VAL A 183 12.82 3.13 3.02
C VAL A 183 13.21 1.77 3.54
N ILE A 184 12.78 0.72 2.84
CA ILE A 184 13.23 -0.66 3.08
C ILE A 184 14.09 -1.05 1.88
N ARG A 185 15.31 -1.49 2.16
CA ARG A 185 16.26 -1.95 1.16
C ARG A 185 16.50 -3.44 1.31
N ILE A 186 16.36 -4.15 0.20
CA ILE A 186 16.64 -5.58 0.09
C ILE A 186 17.76 -5.75 -0.93
N ASP A 187 18.89 -6.30 -0.50
CA ASP A 187 20.03 -6.59 -1.35
C ASP A 187 20.16 -8.09 -1.57
N ARG A 188 20.73 -8.47 -2.69
CA ARG A 188 21.22 -9.83 -2.91
C ARG A 188 22.31 -10.17 -1.88
N ALA A 189 22.59 -11.42 -1.65
CA ALA A 189 23.71 -11.83 -0.77
C ALA A 189 25.04 -11.18 -1.19
N SER A 190 25.26 -10.91 -2.48
CA SER A 190 26.41 -10.21 -3.03
C SER A 190 26.50 -8.73 -2.62
N GLY A 191 25.41 -8.14 -2.10
CA GLY A 191 25.32 -6.71 -1.76
C GLY A 191 24.71 -5.83 -2.87
N ALA A 192 24.46 -6.39 -4.06
CA ALA A 192 23.77 -5.64 -5.12
C ALA A 192 22.30 -5.42 -4.77
N PRO A 193 21.73 -4.21 -4.95
CA PRO A 193 20.32 -3.94 -4.69
C PRO A 193 19.40 -4.87 -5.50
N LEU A 194 18.37 -5.41 -4.84
CA LEU A 194 17.33 -6.22 -5.45
C LEU A 194 16.00 -5.46 -5.46
N ALA A 195 15.59 -4.94 -4.30
CA ALA A 195 14.36 -4.17 -4.15
C ALA A 195 14.55 -2.98 -3.21
N ILE A 196 13.93 -1.84 -3.56
CA ILE A 196 13.87 -0.63 -2.73
C ILE A 196 12.39 -0.26 -2.59
N LEU A 197 11.84 -0.37 -1.38
CA LEU A 197 10.47 0.02 -1.10
C LEU A 197 10.49 1.42 -0.48
N VAL A 198 9.72 2.32 -1.05
CA VAL A 198 9.60 3.72 -0.60
C VAL A 198 8.19 3.96 -0.11
N HIS A 199 8.04 4.20 1.19
CA HIS A 199 6.76 4.51 1.84
C HIS A 199 6.62 6.01 2.02
N TYR A 200 5.49 6.56 1.58
CA TYR A 200 5.15 7.98 1.74
C TYR A 200 3.62 8.16 1.78
N SER A 201 3.16 9.15 2.55
CA SER A 201 1.73 9.42 2.74
C SER A 201 1.33 10.72 2.01
N CYS A 202 0.99 10.61 0.72
CA CYS A 202 0.50 11.74 -0.07
C CYS A 202 -0.23 11.24 -1.33
N HIS A 203 -1.37 11.84 -1.66
CA HIS A 203 -2.12 11.50 -2.87
C HIS A 203 -1.27 11.71 -4.14
N PRO A 204 -1.25 10.75 -5.07
CA PRO A 204 -0.61 10.92 -6.38
C PRO A 204 -1.59 11.57 -7.36
N VAL A 205 -1.76 12.88 -7.21
CA VAL A 205 -2.74 13.71 -7.91
C VAL A 205 -2.14 15.03 -8.41
N VAL A 206 -0.84 15.04 -8.73
CA VAL A 206 -0.22 16.20 -9.38
C VAL A 206 -0.84 16.40 -10.75
N LEU A 207 -1.05 15.32 -11.50
CA LEU A 207 -1.86 15.33 -12.72
C LEU A 207 -3.33 15.44 -12.35
N GLY A 208 -3.99 16.48 -12.89
CA GLY A 208 -5.39 16.79 -12.62
C GLY A 208 -6.37 16.01 -13.52
N PRO A 209 -7.67 16.32 -13.42
CA PRO A 209 -8.72 15.66 -14.21
C PRO A 209 -8.62 15.92 -15.72
N GLU A 210 -7.88 16.94 -16.16
CA GLU A 210 -7.62 17.22 -17.58
C GLU A 210 -6.67 16.20 -18.22
N ASN A 211 -5.83 15.52 -17.41
CA ASN A 211 -4.98 14.47 -17.92
C ASN A 211 -5.82 13.26 -18.31
N LEU A 212 -5.72 12.87 -19.57
CA LEU A 212 -6.41 11.71 -20.13
C LEU A 212 -5.44 10.59 -20.53
N ASP A 213 -4.17 10.70 -20.18
CA ASP A 213 -3.18 9.67 -20.42
C ASP A 213 -2.91 8.86 -19.14
N TYR A 214 -2.70 7.56 -19.28
CA TYR A 214 -2.30 6.73 -18.15
C TYR A 214 -0.96 7.17 -17.59
N SER A 215 -0.88 7.22 -16.28
CA SER A 215 0.37 7.52 -15.56
C SER A 215 0.28 7.03 -14.10
N PRO A 216 1.38 6.52 -13.53
CA PRO A 216 1.50 6.32 -12.10
C PRO A 216 1.56 7.62 -11.29
N ASP A 217 1.53 8.80 -11.97
CA ASP A 217 1.80 10.11 -11.36
C ASP A 217 3.22 10.16 -10.76
N TYR A 218 3.52 11.03 -9.80
CA TYR A 218 4.85 11.20 -9.20
C TYR A 218 5.49 9.91 -8.64
N PRO A 219 4.75 8.88 -8.18
CA PRO A 219 5.33 7.60 -7.80
C PRO A 219 6.09 6.89 -8.93
N GLY A 220 5.65 7.03 -10.16
CA GLY A 220 6.34 6.47 -11.33
C GLY A 220 7.72 7.08 -11.53
N GLU A 221 7.81 8.42 -11.49
CA GLU A 221 9.08 9.15 -11.62
C GLU A 221 10.00 8.89 -10.41
N MET A 222 9.45 8.83 -9.20
CA MET A 222 10.20 8.45 -8.01
C MET A 222 10.90 7.10 -8.20
N ARG A 223 10.17 6.08 -8.69
CA ARG A 223 10.72 4.75 -8.95
C ARG A 223 11.83 4.79 -9.99
N ARG A 224 11.60 5.47 -11.12
CA ARG A 224 12.64 5.63 -12.16
C ARG A 224 13.92 6.24 -11.61
N TYR A 225 13.78 7.33 -10.84
CA TYR A 225 14.91 7.99 -10.23
C TYR A 225 15.69 7.06 -9.27
N VAL A 226 15.00 6.34 -8.39
CA VAL A 226 15.61 5.39 -7.45
C VAL A 226 16.34 4.27 -8.21
N GLU A 227 15.71 3.67 -9.21
CA GLU A 227 16.29 2.60 -10.04
C GLU A 227 17.54 3.06 -10.81
N GLN A 228 17.53 4.27 -11.34
CA GLN A 228 18.68 4.86 -12.01
C GLN A 228 19.85 5.11 -11.06
N GLN A 229 19.59 5.51 -9.82
CA GLN A 229 20.61 5.87 -8.85
C GLN A 229 21.19 4.70 -8.08
N LEU A 230 20.42 3.63 -7.86
CA LEU A 230 20.78 2.52 -6.99
C LEU A 230 20.79 1.16 -7.70
N GLY A 231 20.09 1.03 -8.80
CA GLY A 231 19.74 -0.27 -9.37
C GLY A 231 18.65 -0.99 -8.56
N GLY A 232 18.37 -2.25 -8.93
CA GLY A 232 17.28 -3.02 -8.36
C GLY A 232 15.92 -2.56 -8.88
N MET A 233 14.83 -3.02 -8.26
CA MET A 233 13.46 -2.63 -8.57
C MET A 233 12.91 -1.74 -7.44
N ALA A 234 12.40 -0.56 -7.77
CA ALA A 234 11.77 0.32 -6.79
C ALA A 234 10.26 0.07 -6.69
N PHE A 235 9.73 0.18 -5.48
CA PHE A 235 8.32 0.04 -5.15
C PHE A 235 7.83 1.31 -4.44
N PHE A 236 6.63 1.73 -4.73
CA PHE A 236 5.95 2.76 -3.96
C PHE A 236 4.93 2.11 -3.03
N LEU A 237 5.00 2.44 -1.75
CA LEU A 237 4.03 2.04 -0.73
C LEU A 237 3.26 3.27 -0.28
N GLN A 238 2.01 3.37 -0.68
CA GLN A 238 1.13 4.45 -0.26
C GLN A 238 0.77 4.28 1.22
N GLY A 239 1.09 5.29 2.01
CA GLY A 239 0.80 5.28 3.44
C GLY A 239 -0.65 5.64 3.76
N ALA A 240 -0.84 6.65 4.60
CA ALA A 240 -2.13 7.19 5.00
C ALA A 240 -2.36 8.57 4.34
N PRO A 241 -2.81 8.63 3.08
CA PRO A 241 -2.91 9.90 2.36
C PRO A 241 -4.29 10.55 2.46
N GLY A 242 -5.25 9.97 3.20
CA GLY A 242 -6.68 10.32 3.11
C GLY A 242 -6.98 11.82 3.21
N ASP A 243 -6.16 12.58 3.91
CA ASP A 243 -6.27 14.05 4.05
C ASP A 243 -5.03 14.81 3.53
N ILE A 244 -4.09 14.15 2.83
CA ILE A 244 -2.84 14.74 2.36
C ILE A 244 -2.78 14.82 0.84
N ASN A 245 -2.66 16.04 0.32
CA ASN A 245 -2.46 16.31 -1.11
C ASN A 245 -1.05 16.85 -1.38
N PRO A 246 -0.51 16.65 -2.61
CA PRO A 246 0.73 17.30 -3.01
C PRO A 246 0.53 18.81 -3.12
N TYR A 247 1.61 19.58 -2.97
CA TYR A 247 1.52 21.04 -3.13
C TYR A 247 0.95 21.46 -4.49
N TYR A 248 1.28 20.72 -5.53
CA TYR A 248 0.80 20.94 -6.91
C TYR A 248 -0.40 20.05 -7.26
N ASP A 249 -1.36 19.95 -6.33
CA ASP A 249 -2.57 19.15 -6.53
C ASP A 249 -3.38 19.60 -7.76
N LYS A 250 -3.73 18.65 -8.63
CA LYS A 250 -4.60 18.86 -9.81
C LYS A 250 -4.11 19.99 -10.71
N THR A 251 -2.82 19.99 -10.99
CA THR A 251 -2.23 20.99 -11.89
C THR A 251 -2.83 20.88 -13.28
N ALA A 252 -3.23 22.01 -13.85
CA ALA A 252 -3.73 22.08 -15.21
C ALA A 252 -2.63 21.73 -16.22
N LEU A 253 -2.98 21.09 -17.33
CA LEU A 253 -2.00 20.72 -18.36
C LEU A 253 -1.31 21.96 -18.98
N THR A 254 -1.95 23.11 -18.95
CA THR A 254 -1.41 24.41 -19.38
C THR A 254 -0.38 25.00 -18.39
N GLU A 255 -0.20 24.39 -17.23
CA GLU A 255 0.71 24.84 -16.16
C GLU A 255 1.87 23.85 -15.97
N ASP A 256 2.35 23.22 -17.02
CA ASP A 256 3.47 22.25 -16.99
C ASP A 256 3.26 21.08 -16.00
N ALA A 257 2.02 20.59 -15.86
CA ALA A 257 1.64 19.53 -14.92
C ALA A 257 2.56 18.31 -14.96
N VAL A 258 2.99 17.91 -16.16
CA VAL A 258 3.88 16.76 -16.36
C VAL A 258 5.26 17.01 -15.74
N GLU A 259 5.81 18.22 -15.91
CA GLU A 259 7.12 18.54 -15.34
C GLU A 259 7.06 18.69 -13.82
N LEU A 260 5.98 19.28 -13.28
CA LEU A 260 5.76 19.39 -11.82
C LEU A 260 5.55 18.01 -11.19
N MET A 261 4.87 17.11 -11.89
CA MET A 261 4.75 15.71 -11.48
C MET A 261 6.12 15.01 -11.42
N LYS A 262 6.94 15.19 -12.46
CA LYS A 262 8.31 14.64 -12.51
C LYS A 262 9.19 15.27 -11.43
N GLU A 263 9.11 16.57 -11.22
CA GLU A 263 9.85 17.26 -10.17
C GLU A 263 9.50 16.71 -8.78
N THR A 264 8.20 16.51 -8.50
CA THR A 264 7.72 15.93 -7.25
C THR A 264 8.27 14.53 -7.06
N GLY A 265 8.20 13.69 -8.09
CA GLY A 265 8.75 12.33 -8.08
C GLY A 265 10.27 12.30 -7.86
N ARG A 266 11.02 13.14 -8.58
CA ARG A 266 12.48 13.24 -8.41
C ARG A 266 12.88 13.70 -7.00
N LYS A 267 12.15 14.64 -6.39
CA LYS A 267 12.41 15.09 -5.01
C LYS A 267 12.20 13.95 -4.00
N LEU A 268 11.10 13.20 -4.11
CA LEU A 268 10.87 12.04 -3.26
C LEU A 268 11.94 10.95 -3.51
N GLY A 269 12.27 10.70 -4.77
CA GLY A 269 13.30 9.75 -5.17
C GLY A 269 14.69 10.11 -4.63
N ALA A 270 15.06 11.39 -4.66
CA ALA A 270 16.34 11.86 -4.13
C ALA A 270 16.44 11.64 -2.61
N GLU A 271 15.36 11.92 -1.86
CA GLU A 271 15.31 11.63 -0.43
C GLU A 271 15.38 10.12 -0.17
N ALA A 272 14.62 9.32 -0.92
CA ALA A 272 14.67 7.86 -0.81
C ALA A 272 16.06 7.29 -1.08
N VAL A 273 16.77 7.80 -2.09
CA VAL A 273 18.16 7.43 -2.40
C VAL A 273 19.13 7.83 -1.28
N ARG A 274 18.99 9.06 -0.75
CA ARG A 274 19.78 9.52 0.39
C ARG A 274 19.63 8.59 1.59
N VAL A 275 18.39 8.23 1.93
CA VAL A 275 18.07 7.30 3.02
C VAL A 275 18.59 5.90 2.72
N ALA A 276 18.32 5.35 1.53
CA ALA A 276 18.75 4.02 1.13
C ALA A 276 20.27 3.80 1.22
N ARG A 277 21.06 4.86 0.96
CA ARG A 277 22.52 4.82 1.10
C ARG A 277 23.01 4.73 2.54
N THR A 278 22.21 5.09 3.52
CA THR A 278 22.54 4.94 4.95
C THR A 278 22.20 3.55 5.49
N ILE A 279 21.37 2.77 4.77
CA ILE A 279 20.90 1.47 5.22
C ILE A 279 22.02 0.43 5.11
N ARG A 280 22.29 -0.23 6.22
CA ARG A 280 23.13 -1.43 6.26
C ARG A 280 22.21 -2.65 6.25
N THR A 281 22.16 -3.36 5.14
CA THR A 281 21.38 -4.58 5.01
C THR A 281 22.12 -5.76 5.69
N ALA A 282 21.37 -6.61 6.36
CA ALA A 282 21.89 -7.82 6.99
C ALA A 282 21.00 -9.03 6.64
N ALA A 283 21.62 -10.20 6.56
CA ALA A 283 20.86 -11.45 6.50
C ALA A 283 20.26 -11.70 7.89
N PRO A 284 18.94 -11.92 8.01
CA PRO A 284 18.34 -12.23 9.30
C PRO A 284 18.92 -13.53 9.89
N ALA A 285 19.23 -13.52 11.18
CA ALA A 285 19.75 -14.71 11.85
C ALA A 285 18.72 -15.86 11.86
N ASN A 286 17.45 -15.52 11.98
CA ASN A 286 16.30 -16.41 11.86
C ASN A 286 15.26 -15.70 11.01
N ALA A 287 15.21 -16.04 9.72
CA ALA A 287 14.20 -15.50 8.83
C ALA A 287 12.81 -15.96 9.30
N LYS A 288 11.87 -15.02 9.37
CA LYS A 288 10.49 -15.31 9.77
C LYS A 288 9.51 -14.35 9.09
N LEU A 289 8.54 -14.91 8.38
CA LEU A 289 7.44 -14.19 7.78
C LEU A 289 6.13 -14.59 8.46
N GLN A 290 5.42 -13.64 9.00
CA GLN A 290 4.17 -13.87 9.71
C GLN A 290 3.10 -12.92 9.22
N THR A 291 1.92 -13.45 8.90
CA THR A 291 0.78 -12.67 8.45
C THR A 291 -0.45 -12.99 9.29
N LYS A 292 -1.32 -12.00 9.41
CA LYS A 292 -2.66 -12.16 9.95
C LYS A 292 -3.60 -11.18 9.28
N THR A 293 -4.70 -11.69 8.75
CA THR A 293 -5.80 -10.86 8.27
C THR A 293 -7.00 -11.06 9.19
N VAL A 294 -7.49 -9.95 9.73
CA VAL A 294 -8.71 -9.89 10.54
C VAL A 294 -9.75 -9.11 9.75
N VAL A 295 -10.90 -9.72 9.52
CA VAL A 295 -12.02 -9.03 8.87
C VAL A 295 -12.85 -8.34 9.95
N LEU A 296 -12.88 -7.01 9.92
CA LEU A 296 -13.71 -6.20 10.79
C LEU A 296 -15.05 -5.93 10.13
N GLU A 297 -16.11 -6.14 10.88
CA GLU A 297 -17.43 -5.67 10.48
C GLU A 297 -17.61 -4.21 10.90
N ALA A 298 -18.06 -3.38 9.94
CA ALA A 298 -18.43 -1.99 10.18
C ALA A 298 -19.83 -1.73 9.64
N ARG A 299 -20.65 -1.06 10.44
CA ARG A 299 -21.99 -0.66 10.03
C ARG A 299 -21.91 0.48 9.02
N ASN A 300 -22.78 0.40 8.00
CA ASN A 300 -22.95 1.49 7.05
C ASN A 300 -23.73 2.64 7.70
N ARG A 301 -23.26 3.87 7.55
CA ARG A 301 -23.95 5.07 8.05
C ARG A 301 -24.78 5.78 6.99
N TRP A 302 -24.70 5.35 5.75
CA TRP A 302 -25.46 5.95 4.66
C TRP A 302 -26.93 5.52 4.72
N ASN A 303 -27.82 6.43 4.31
CA ASN A 303 -29.18 6.07 3.95
C ASN A 303 -29.16 5.45 2.56
N LEU A 304 -29.10 4.12 2.49
CA LEU A 304 -28.88 3.37 1.26
C LEU A 304 -30.02 3.56 0.24
N GLU A 305 -31.26 3.70 0.70
CA GLU A 305 -32.39 3.90 -0.18
C GLU A 305 -32.29 5.23 -0.95
N LYS A 306 -31.81 6.28 -0.28
CA LYS A 306 -31.65 7.61 -0.88
C LYS A 306 -30.38 7.76 -1.72
N LEU A 307 -29.31 7.07 -1.34
CA LEU A 307 -28.01 7.24 -1.98
C LEU A 307 -27.79 6.35 -3.19
N LYS A 308 -28.42 5.19 -3.25
CA LYS A 308 -28.25 4.25 -4.36
C LYS A 308 -28.43 4.90 -5.74
N PRO A 309 -29.55 5.62 -6.04
CA PRO A 309 -29.72 6.27 -7.33
C PRO A 309 -28.65 7.34 -7.62
N VAL A 310 -28.24 8.11 -6.60
CA VAL A 310 -27.26 9.19 -6.75
C VAL A 310 -25.87 8.63 -7.05
N LEU A 311 -25.50 7.51 -6.42
CA LEU A 311 -24.20 6.88 -6.63
C LEU A 311 -24.12 6.16 -7.98
N GLU A 312 -25.19 5.53 -8.41
CA GLU A 312 -25.30 4.91 -9.74
C GLU A 312 -25.20 5.98 -10.85
N GLU A 313 -25.90 7.10 -10.73
CA GLU A 313 -25.89 8.17 -11.70
C GLU A 313 -24.56 8.96 -11.71
N ARG A 314 -24.04 9.32 -10.53
CA ARG A 314 -22.91 10.24 -10.40
C ARG A 314 -21.55 9.62 -10.57
N TYR A 315 -21.39 8.37 -10.17
CA TYR A 315 -20.08 7.70 -10.10
C TYR A 315 -19.97 6.51 -11.04
N HIS A 316 -21.04 6.18 -11.79
CA HIS A 316 -21.10 4.94 -12.59
C HIS A 316 -20.51 3.77 -11.79
N MET A 317 -20.92 3.68 -10.51
CA MET A 317 -20.41 2.65 -9.64
C MET A 317 -20.92 1.31 -10.14
N GLU A 318 -19.96 0.47 -10.45
CA GLU A 318 -20.24 -0.89 -10.88
C GLU A 318 -20.99 -1.65 -9.79
N GLU A 319 -21.80 -2.56 -10.23
CA GLU A 319 -22.69 -3.34 -9.38
C GLU A 319 -21.98 -4.00 -8.19
N ILE A 320 -20.76 -4.53 -8.41
CA ILE A 320 -19.95 -5.18 -7.36
C ILE A 320 -19.46 -4.18 -6.32
N ARG A 321 -18.94 -3.02 -6.75
CA ARG A 321 -18.47 -1.97 -5.84
C ARG A 321 -19.64 -1.33 -5.12
N ALA A 322 -20.72 -0.99 -5.86
CA ALA A 322 -21.95 -0.51 -5.28
C ALA A 322 -22.47 -1.48 -4.24
N GLY A 323 -22.53 -2.77 -4.54
CA GLY A 323 -22.96 -3.81 -3.58
C GLY A 323 -22.17 -3.82 -2.29
N ARG A 324 -20.82 -3.64 -2.33
CA ARG A 324 -19.99 -3.61 -1.11
C ARG A 324 -20.17 -2.33 -0.30
N LEU A 325 -20.20 -1.17 -0.94
CA LEU A 325 -20.36 0.11 -0.26
C LEU A 325 -21.79 0.37 0.19
N LEU A 326 -22.76 -0.30 -0.41
CA LEU A 326 -24.19 -0.21 -0.10
C LEU A 326 -24.71 -1.37 0.75
N ALA A 327 -23.84 -2.22 1.27
CA ALA A 327 -24.24 -3.24 2.25
C ALA A 327 -24.48 -2.57 3.62
N ASP A 328 -25.45 -3.06 4.39
CA ASP A 328 -25.71 -2.59 5.76
C ASP A 328 -24.49 -2.77 6.66
N HIS A 329 -23.75 -3.83 6.43
CA HIS A 329 -22.51 -4.18 7.11
C HIS A 329 -21.41 -4.46 6.10
N MET A 330 -20.29 -3.74 6.24
CA MET A 330 -19.12 -3.89 5.39
C MET A 330 -18.08 -4.77 6.08
N GLN A 331 -17.44 -5.65 5.31
CA GLN A 331 -16.40 -6.57 5.77
C GLN A 331 -15.03 -6.00 5.38
N LEU A 332 -14.32 -5.44 6.36
CA LEU A 332 -13.07 -4.69 6.16
C LEU A 332 -11.85 -5.55 6.51
N PRO A 333 -11.07 -6.05 5.53
CA PRO A 333 -9.87 -6.82 5.82
C PRO A 333 -8.73 -5.92 6.34
N VAL A 334 -8.29 -6.13 7.56
CA VAL A 334 -7.07 -5.54 8.12
C VAL A 334 -5.96 -6.58 8.04
N THR A 335 -4.98 -6.35 7.17
CA THR A 335 -3.90 -7.31 6.90
C THR A 335 -2.62 -6.85 7.58
N THR A 336 -2.04 -7.70 8.43
CA THR A 336 -0.77 -7.44 9.11
C THR A 336 0.29 -8.42 8.60
N LEU A 337 1.44 -7.89 8.19
CA LEU A 337 2.63 -8.67 7.85
C LEU A 337 3.77 -8.25 8.77
N VAL A 338 4.42 -9.21 9.43
CA VAL A 338 5.64 -9.01 10.21
C VAL A 338 6.79 -9.75 9.55
N ILE A 339 7.86 -9.01 9.23
CA ILE A 339 9.07 -9.52 8.61
C ILE A 339 10.19 -9.53 9.66
N ASN A 340 10.73 -10.71 9.95
CA ASN A 340 11.89 -10.93 10.82
C ASN A 340 11.77 -10.31 12.22
N GLN A 341 10.54 -10.10 12.72
CA GLN A 341 10.24 -9.46 14.00
C GLN A 341 10.83 -8.04 14.15
N ASP A 342 11.07 -7.37 13.03
CA ASP A 342 11.65 -6.03 12.95
C ASP A 342 10.76 -5.04 12.18
N ILE A 343 10.23 -5.47 11.03
CA ILE A 343 9.40 -4.64 10.16
C ILE A 343 7.96 -5.12 10.23
N ALA A 344 7.00 -4.22 10.43
CA ALA A 344 5.58 -4.51 10.35
C ALA A 344 4.89 -3.66 9.29
N PHE A 345 4.01 -4.29 8.50
CA PHE A 345 3.02 -3.62 7.67
C PHE A 345 1.64 -3.83 8.27
N VAL A 346 0.85 -2.76 8.36
CA VAL A 346 -0.58 -2.80 8.68
C VAL A 346 -1.35 -2.26 7.50
N GLY A 347 -1.99 -3.13 6.76
CA GLY A 347 -2.79 -2.81 5.58
C GLY A 347 -4.22 -2.45 5.94
N MET A 348 -4.72 -1.31 5.43
CA MET A 348 -6.11 -0.87 5.53
C MET A 348 -6.75 -0.79 4.16
N PRO A 349 -8.03 -1.22 3.98
CA PRO A 349 -8.68 -1.29 2.68
C PRO A 349 -9.34 0.04 2.28
N GLY A 350 -8.59 1.12 2.13
CA GLY A 350 -9.09 2.44 1.73
C GLY A 350 -8.14 3.56 2.09
N GLU A 351 -8.69 4.76 2.35
CA GLU A 351 -7.99 6.03 2.51
C GLU A 351 -7.89 6.46 3.98
N PRO A 352 -6.98 5.88 4.78
CA PRO A 352 -6.79 6.31 6.17
C PRO A 352 -6.23 7.74 6.23
N PHE A 353 -6.65 8.51 7.24
CA PHE A 353 -6.08 9.82 7.53
C PHE A 353 -4.67 9.67 8.12
N VAL A 354 -3.84 10.68 7.89
CA VAL A 354 -2.41 10.66 8.19
C VAL A 354 -2.10 10.39 9.68
N GLU A 355 -2.98 10.80 10.57
CA GLU A 355 -2.85 10.56 12.02
C GLU A 355 -2.73 9.07 12.37
N PHE A 356 -3.33 8.17 11.58
CA PHE A 356 -3.22 6.73 11.83
C PHE A 356 -1.80 6.20 11.59
N GLN A 357 -1.07 6.76 10.62
CA GLN A 357 0.33 6.41 10.39
C GLN A 357 1.20 6.82 11.59
N THR A 358 1.03 8.03 12.09
CA THR A 358 1.81 8.52 13.24
C THR A 358 1.47 7.77 14.52
N GLN A 359 0.19 7.43 14.72
CA GLN A 359 -0.28 6.61 15.85
C GLN A 359 0.24 5.16 15.76
N LEU A 360 0.28 4.55 14.56
CA LEU A 360 0.85 3.21 14.40
C LEU A 360 2.32 3.21 14.85
N ARG A 361 3.14 4.14 14.35
CA ARG A 361 4.56 4.21 14.73
C ARG A 361 4.78 4.44 16.22
N SER A 362 3.99 5.32 16.84
CA SER A 362 4.16 5.64 18.27
C SER A 362 3.69 4.53 19.21
N ARG A 363 2.76 3.67 18.78
CA ARG A 363 2.12 2.64 19.61
C ARG A 363 2.60 1.22 19.31
N SER A 364 3.21 1.01 18.15
CA SER A 364 3.72 -0.32 17.77
C SER A 364 4.91 -0.73 18.64
N PRO A 365 5.01 -2.03 19.00
CA PRO A 365 6.21 -2.56 19.63
C PRO A 365 7.42 -2.67 18.70
N LEU A 366 7.20 -2.46 17.39
CA LEU A 366 8.23 -2.46 16.36
C LEU A 366 8.41 -1.04 15.83
N PRO A 367 9.62 -0.45 15.94
CA PRO A 367 9.88 0.93 15.48
C PRO A 367 9.70 1.09 13.96
N ASN A 368 9.82 -0.01 13.23
CA ASN A 368 9.73 -0.06 11.77
C ASN A 368 8.33 -0.52 11.34
N SER A 369 7.31 0.24 11.74
CA SER A 369 5.90 -0.05 11.43
C SER A 369 5.35 0.92 10.41
N PHE A 370 4.82 0.35 9.32
CA PHE A 370 4.30 1.05 8.15
C PHE A 370 2.80 0.79 8.03
N LEU A 371 2.01 1.86 8.06
CA LEU A 371 0.60 1.77 7.67
C LEU A 371 0.52 1.86 6.16
N ILE A 372 -0.21 0.94 5.53
CA ILE A 372 -0.35 0.87 4.09
C ILE A 372 -1.83 0.96 3.74
N GLY A 373 -2.24 2.06 3.11
CA GLY A 373 -3.59 2.24 2.59
C GLY A 373 -3.88 1.33 1.41
N TYR A 374 -5.10 1.33 0.93
CA TYR A 374 -5.53 0.62 -0.30
C TYR A 374 -5.05 -0.84 -0.37
N THR A 375 -5.11 -1.54 0.76
CA THR A 375 -4.62 -2.92 0.87
C THR A 375 -5.78 -3.91 0.87
N ASN A 376 -5.75 -4.87 -0.06
CA ASN A 376 -6.71 -5.98 -0.18
C ASN A 376 -8.19 -5.55 -0.26
N GLY A 377 -8.47 -4.35 -0.74
CA GLY A 377 -9.81 -3.80 -0.89
C GLY A 377 -9.84 -2.29 -0.92
N TYR A 378 -11.05 -1.74 -1.15
CA TYR A 378 -11.28 -0.29 -1.12
C TYR A 378 -12.67 0.03 -0.59
N PHE A 379 -12.74 0.78 0.51
CA PHE A 379 -13.97 1.19 1.19
C PHE A 379 -13.99 2.70 1.49
N ALA A 380 -13.45 3.49 0.58
CA ALA A 380 -13.36 4.95 0.68
C ALA A 380 -12.55 5.44 1.89
N TYR A 381 -12.94 6.54 2.50
CA TYR A 381 -12.16 7.22 3.54
C TYR A 381 -12.35 6.63 4.93
N PHE A 382 -11.26 6.67 5.71
CA PHE A 382 -11.24 6.36 7.13
C PHE A 382 -10.68 7.56 7.90
N PRO A 383 -11.55 8.52 8.30
CA PRO A 383 -11.16 9.63 9.15
C PRO A 383 -10.99 9.19 10.60
N THR A 384 -10.26 9.97 11.39
CA THR A 384 -10.31 9.85 12.86
C THR A 384 -11.68 10.30 13.40
N ILE A 385 -12.03 9.85 14.62
CA ILE A 385 -13.26 10.32 15.31
C ILE A 385 -13.26 11.85 15.39
N ALA A 386 -12.11 12.45 15.73
CA ALA A 386 -11.99 13.90 15.81
C ALA A 386 -12.24 14.60 14.46
N ALA A 387 -11.78 14.00 13.37
CA ALA A 387 -12.03 14.52 12.03
C ALA A 387 -13.50 14.32 11.61
N ALA A 388 -14.11 13.18 11.93
CA ALA A 388 -15.53 12.91 11.65
C ALA A 388 -16.48 13.88 12.35
N VAL A 389 -16.14 14.29 13.59
CA VAL A 389 -16.92 15.31 14.34
C VAL A 389 -16.87 16.68 13.68
N ARG A 390 -15.71 17.06 13.11
CA ARG A 390 -15.52 18.35 12.44
C ARG A 390 -16.06 18.40 11.03
N GLY A 391 -16.28 17.25 10.38
CA GLY A 391 -16.78 17.18 9.00
C GLY A 391 -15.72 17.59 7.97
N GLY A 392 -16.20 17.99 6.78
CA GLY A 392 -15.40 18.30 5.61
C GLY A 392 -15.06 17.05 4.79
N TYR A 393 -14.63 17.25 3.53
CA TYR A 393 -14.36 16.15 2.60
C TYR A 393 -13.35 15.13 3.15
N GLY A 394 -13.64 13.88 2.97
CA GLY A 394 -12.87 12.76 3.53
C GLY A 394 -13.28 12.39 4.96
N ALA A 395 -14.10 13.22 5.64
CA ALA A 395 -14.54 12.97 7.02
C ALA A 395 -16.05 12.99 7.20
N ASP A 396 -16.77 13.67 6.31
CA ASP A 396 -18.23 13.70 6.32
C ASP A 396 -18.87 12.46 5.67
N SER A 397 -20.21 12.36 5.77
CA SER A 397 -20.94 11.22 5.26
C SER A 397 -21.02 11.15 3.74
N THR A 398 -20.56 12.15 2.99
CA THR A 398 -20.63 12.12 1.52
C THR A 398 -19.65 11.11 0.91
N VAL A 399 -18.53 10.87 1.57
CA VAL A 399 -17.46 9.98 1.09
C VAL A 399 -16.99 8.96 2.14
N VAL A 400 -17.63 8.91 3.32
CA VAL A 400 -17.32 7.95 4.38
C VAL A 400 -18.53 7.05 4.63
N PRO A 401 -18.56 5.84 4.07
CA PRO A 401 -19.70 4.94 4.26
C PRO A 401 -19.73 4.29 5.64
N THR A 402 -18.57 4.13 6.29
CA THR A 402 -18.46 3.43 7.57
C THR A 402 -18.82 4.32 8.77
N GLU A 403 -19.31 3.70 9.82
CA GLU A 403 -19.56 4.36 11.11
C GLU A 403 -18.29 5.02 11.67
N ALA A 404 -18.47 6.08 12.46
CA ALA A 404 -17.36 6.78 13.12
C ALA A 404 -16.58 5.83 14.04
N GLY A 405 -15.25 5.99 14.08
CA GLY A 405 -14.36 5.13 14.88
C GLY A 405 -13.91 3.85 14.17
N THR A 406 -14.35 3.60 12.93
CA THR A 406 -13.89 2.45 12.16
C THR A 406 -12.38 2.49 11.91
N GLY A 407 -11.80 3.66 11.63
CA GLY A 407 -10.35 3.83 11.44
C GLY A 407 -9.55 3.45 12.69
N GLU A 408 -9.99 3.91 13.87
CA GLU A 408 -9.39 3.55 15.16
C GLU A 408 -9.48 2.05 15.46
N ARG A 409 -10.62 1.43 15.14
CA ARG A 409 -10.79 -0.02 15.29
C ARG A 409 -9.82 -0.79 14.41
N MET A 410 -9.64 -0.39 13.15
CA MET A 410 -8.67 -1.01 12.24
C MET A 410 -7.24 -0.84 12.73
N LEU A 411 -6.85 0.36 13.17
CA LEU A 411 -5.53 0.60 13.75
C LEU A 411 -5.27 -0.30 14.98
N ASN A 412 -6.23 -0.36 15.90
CA ASN A 412 -6.11 -1.21 17.08
C ASN A 412 -6.03 -2.70 16.71
N THR A 413 -6.79 -3.14 15.71
CA THR A 413 -6.72 -4.52 15.19
C THR A 413 -5.34 -4.84 14.63
N GLY A 414 -4.75 -3.93 13.84
CA GLY A 414 -3.39 -4.08 13.33
C GLY A 414 -2.36 -4.15 14.46
N LEU A 415 -2.44 -3.27 15.45
CA LEU A 415 -1.57 -3.29 16.62
C LEU A 415 -1.70 -4.60 17.41
N ILE A 416 -2.91 -5.05 17.70
CA ILE A 416 -3.17 -6.34 18.38
C ILE A 416 -2.53 -7.47 17.56
N SER A 417 -2.73 -7.49 16.24
CA SER A 417 -2.15 -8.51 15.34
C SER A 417 -0.62 -8.52 15.40
N ILE A 418 0.04 -7.35 15.47
CA ILE A 418 1.50 -7.29 15.66
C ILE A 418 1.91 -7.96 16.97
N TYR A 419 1.26 -7.63 18.09
CA TYR A 419 1.57 -8.24 19.39
C TYR A 419 1.35 -9.75 19.41
N GLU A 420 0.28 -10.23 18.78
CA GLU A 420 -0.03 -11.67 18.65
C GLU A 420 1.02 -12.39 17.81
N LEU A 421 1.37 -11.84 16.62
CA LEU A 421 2.39 -12.42 15.74
C LEU A 421 3.78 -12.46 16.40
N LEU A 422 4.06 -11.52 17.30
CA LEU A 422 5.28 -11.51 18.11
C LEU A 422 5.21 -12.43 19.34
N GLY A 423 4.06 -13.05 19.64
CA GLY A 423 3.85 -13.86 20.85
C GLY A 423 3.94 -13.05 22.15
N LYS A 424 3.60 -11.75 22.10
CA LYS A 424 3.70 -10.83 23.25
C LYS A 424 2.38 -10.64 24.00
N LEU A 425 1.24 -11.08 23.46
CA LEU A 425 -0.01 -11.12 24.21
C LEU A 425 0.04 -12.34 25.13
N LYS A 426 -0.14 -12.07 26.44
CA LYS A 426 -0.23 -13.12 27.44
C LYS A 426 -1.68 -13.57 27.56
N GLU A 427 -1.94 -14.81 27.30
CA GLU A 427 -3.23 -15.42 27.61
C GLU A 427 -3.27 -15.80 29.10
N THR A 428 -4.40 -15.59 29.73
CA THR A 428 -4.63 -16.07 31.11
C THR A 428 -4.79 -17.59 31.05
N PRO A 429 -4.02 -18.39 31.84
CA PRO A 429 -4.18 -19.84 31.85
C PRO A 429 -5.63 -20.23 32.12
N GLY A 430 -6.19 -21.09 31.27
CA GLY A 430 -7.58 -21.57 31.39
C GLY A 430 -8.63 -20.79 30.58
N THR A 431 -8.26 -19.78 29.81
CA THR A 431 -9.17 -19.02 28.94
C THR A 431 -9.01 -19.36 27.44
N ALA A 432 -8.26 -20.39 27.10
CA ALA A 432 -8.22 -20.90 25.70
C ALA A 432 -9.63 -21.36 25.33
N ARG A 433 -10.25 -20.68 24.35
CA ARG A 433 -11.57 -20.99 23.78
C ARG A 433 -11.43 -22.00 22.65
#